data_defc5d616e7b382a83db422a4781382e
#
_entry.id   defc5d616e7b382a83db422a4781382e
#
_cell.length_a   1.000
_cell.length_b   1.000
_cell.length_c   1.000
_cell.angle_alpha   90.00
_cell.angle_beta   90.00
_cell.angle_gamma   90.00
#
_symmetry.space_group_name_H-M   'P 1'
#
loop_
_entity.id
_entity.type
_entity.pdbx_description
1 polymer ?
#
loop_
_entity_poly.entity_id
_entity_poly.type
_entity_poly.pdbx_seq_one_letter_code
_entity_poly.pdbx_strand_id
1 'polypeptide(L)'
;MLETLIFREIRYNENNEQLLKENLEKIKNNPNDVEVLKTLASIYHALKENNKAIEIYEKLVKLQPNEIEIRAFLGYLYYENEELEKAEENFNKALDVSTKDEPFILFLLGNIYSRKGKISEAGDCYDLAIFLDFDMYISHIDFARKYEHMGRHKKALEEYKAAFRIDSRDEGLIEKIHYIEDKYGNVINEENKKINFTAKNAEVI
;
A
#
# COMPACT_ATOMS: atom_id res chain seq x y z
N MET A 1 -13.85 -2.99 -2.41
CA MET A 1 -13.40 -4.32 -1.98
C MET A 1 -11.90 -4.38 -1.73
N LEU A 2 -11.03 -3.90 -2.62
CA LEU A 2 -9.57 -3.77 -2.39
C LEU A 2 -9.25 -2.91 -1.16
N GLU A 3 -9.91 -1.76 -1.01
CA GLU A 3 -9.79 -0.88 0.16
C GLU A 3 -10.01 -1.64 1.46
N THR A 4 -11.11 -2.41 1.55
CA THR A 4 -11.41 -3.23 2.72
C THR A 4 -10.32 -4.26 3.00
N LEU A 5 -9.73 -4.89 1.99
CA LEU A 5 -8.62 -5.83 2.16
C LEU A 5 -7.39 -5.12 2.72
N ILE A 6 -7.00 -4.00 2.13
CA ILE A 6 -5.82 -3.24 2.53
C ILE A 6 -5.90 -2.76 3.98
N PHE A 7 -7.06 -2.27 4.42
CA PHE A 7 -7.22 -1.74 5.78
C PHE A 7 -7.64 -2.79 6.81
N ARG A 8 -8.22 -3.92 6.39
CA ARG A 8 -8.65 -5.00 7.28
C ARG A 8 -7.50 -5.90 7.74
N GLU A 9 -6.52 -6.16 6.89
CA GLU A 9 -5.46 -7.15 7.13
C GLU A 9 -4.35 -6.69 8.09
N ILE A 10 -4.38 -5.44 8.56
CA ILE A 10 -3.30 -4.88 9.39
C ILE A 10 -3.57 -5.02 10.90
N ARG A 11 -4.46 -5.86 11.29
CA ARG A 11 -4.50 -6.24 12.70
C ARG A 11 -3.29 -7.12 12.99
N TYR A 12 -2.27 -6.51 13.60
CA TYR A 12 -1.14 -7.21 14.19
C TYR A 12 -1.73 -8.29 15.11
N ASN A 13 -1.62 -9.53 14.68
CA ASN A 13 -2.07 -10.67 15.47
C ASN A 13 -0.82 -11.16 16.21
N GLU A 14 -0.86 -11.18 17.55
CA GLU A 14 0.23 -11.70 18.40
C GLU A 14 0.63 -13.15 18.04
N ASN A 15 -0.21 -13.84 17.27
CA ASN A 15 0.00 -15.22 16.79
C ASN A 15 0.57 -15.33 15.37
N ASN A 16 1.07 -14.25 14.75
CA ASN A 16 1.55 -14.31 13.36
C ASN A 16 2.65 -15.37 13.13
N GLU A 17 3.54 -15.57 14.08
CA GLU A 17 4.60 -16.59 13.96
C GLU A 17 4.04 -18.02 13.96
N GLN A 18 3.08 -18.30 14.82
CA GLN A 18 2.43 -19.60 14.86
C GLN A 18 1.60 -19.85 13.59
N LEU A 19 0.79 -18.87 13.17
CA LEU A 19 0.01 -18.93 11.94
C LEU A 19 0.90 -19.11 10.71
N LEU A 20 2.05 -18.43 10.65
CA LEU A 20 3.03 -18.60 9.60
C LEU A 20 3.51 -20.05 9.52
N LYS A 21 3.92 -20.62 10.66
CA LYS A 21 4.41 -22.00 10.73
C LYS A 21 3.35 -23.02 10.28
N GLU A 22 2.12 -22.86 10.77
CA GLU A 22 1.01 -23.75 10.40
C GLU A 22 0.68 -23.69 8.90
N ASN A 23 0.67 -22.48 8.31
CA ASN A 23 0.38 -22.33 6.90
C ASN A 23 1.55 -22.76 6.00
N LEU A 24 2.80 -22.62 6.47
CA LEU A 24 3.98 -23.19 5.78
C LEU A 24 3.95 -24.70 5.74
N GLU A 25 3.42 -25.37 6.76
CA GLU A 25 3.22 -26.84 6.71
C GLU A 25 2.08 -27.23 5.76
N LYS A 26 0.97 -26.48 5.76
CA LYS A 26 -0.14 -26.73 4.83
C LYS A 26 0.29 -26.59 3.38
N ILE A 27 1.06 -25.54 3.04
CA ILE A 27 1.49 -25.28 1.65
C ILE A 27 2.46 -26.33 1.11
N LYS A 28 3.21 -27.03 1.98
CA LYS A 28 4.04 -28.18 1.56
C LYS A 28 3.20 -29.32 0.98
N ASN A 29 2.02 -29.57 1.54
CA ASN A 29 1.12 -30.62 1.11
C ASN A 29 0.32 -30.22 -0.14
N ASN A 30 -0.05 -28.96 -0.27
CA ASN A 30 -0.74 -28.41 -1.44
C ASN A 30 -0.12 -27.05 -1.84
N PRO A 31 0.92 -27.04 -2.70
CA PRO A 31 1.63 -25.82 -3.07
C PRO A 31 0.80 -24.76 -3.80
N ASN A 32 -0.37 -25.13 -4.34
CA ASN A 32 -1.25 -24.24 -5.10
C ASN A 32 -2.56 -23.92 -4.38
N ASP A 33 -2.62 -24.14 -3.08
CA ASP A 33 -3.77 -23.79 -2.27
C ASP A 33 -3.90 -22.26 -2.18
N VAL A 34 -4.88 -21.73 -2.88
CA VAL A 34 -5.10 -20.28 -3.02
C VAL A 34 -5.36 -19.61 -1.68
N GLU A 35 -6.16 -20.23 -0.81
CA GLU A 35 -6.51 -19.63 0.49
C GLU A 35 -5.32 -19.65 1.45
N VAL A 36 -4.53 -20.71 1.43
CA VAL A 36 -3.28 -20.78 2.20
C VAL A 36 -2.26 -19.76 1.69
N LEU A 37 -2.15 -19.62 0.36
CA LEU A 37 -1.26 -18.60 -0.25
C LEU A 37 -1.69 -17.18 0.13
N LYS A 38 -2.98 -16.84 0.05
CA LYS A 38 -3.49 -15.53 0.48
C LYS A 38 -3.17 -15.27 1.95
N THR A 39 -3.39 -16.27 2.81
CA THR A 39 -3.08 -16.16 4.25
C THR A 39 -1.59 -15.95 4.50
N LEU A 40 -0.70 -16.69 3.83
CA LEU A 40 0.75 -16.52 3.95
C LEU A 40 1.19 -15.13 3.50
N ALA A 41 0.67 -14.65 2.37
CA ALA A 41 1.00 -13.32 1.86
C ALA A 41 0.55 -12.20 2.82
N SER A 42 -0.63 -12.33 3.42
CA SER A 42 -1.14 -11.41 4.46
C SER A 42 -0.22 -11.38 5.68
N ILE A 43 0.21 -12.54 6.16
CA ILE A 43 1.15 -12.64 7.29
C ILE A 43 2.49 -11.97 6.94
N TYR A 44 3.07 -12.27 5.77
CA TYR A 44 4.33 -11.64 5.34
C TYR A 44 4.19 -10.13 5.20
N HIS A 45 3.08 -9.63 4.66
CA HIS A 45 2.82 -8.19 4.59
C HIS A 45 2.74 -7.55 5.99
N ALA A 46 2.03 -8.19 6.95
CA ALA A 46 1.96 -7.74 8.34
C ALA A 46 3.35 -7.73 9.02
N LEU A 47 4.22 -8.70 8.69
CA LEU A 47 5.60 -8.78 9.16
C LEU A 47 6.55 -7.83 8.42
N LYS A 48 6.06 -6.99 7.50
CA LYS A 48 6.84 -6.07 6.64
C LYS A 48 7.81 -6.78 5.67
N GLU A 49 7.57 -8.06 5.42
CA GLU A 49 8.32 -8.84 4.44
C GLU A 49 7.66 -8.75 3.06
N ASN A 50 7.53 -7.51 2.55
CA ASN A 50 6.78 -7.23 1.32
C ASN A 50 7.25 -8.06 0.12
N ASN A 51 8.56 -8.32 -0.02
CA ASN A 51 9.08 -9.11 -1.13
C ASN A 51 8.50 -10.53 -1.15
N LYS A 52 8.41 -11.19 0.02
CA LYS A 52 7.77 -12.52 0.10
C LYS A 52 6.28 -12.48 -0.20
N ALA A 53 5.60 -11.44 0.25
CA ALA A 53 4.19 -11.23 -0.09
C ALA A 53 4.01 -11.04 -1.61
N ILE A 54 4.87 -10.27 -2.27
CA ILE A 54 4.89 -10.05 -3.73
C ILE A 54 5.07 -11.38 -4.46
N GLU A 55 6.09 -12.18 -4.11
CA GLU A 55 6.35 -13.49 -4.74
C GLU A 55 5.12 -14.41 -4.69
N ILE A 56 4.41 -14.41 -3.55
CA ILE A 56 3.19 -15.20 -3.41
C ILE A 56 2.05 -14.64 -4.27
N TYR A 57 1.86 -13.31 -4.32
CA TYR A 57 0.82 -12.71 -5.15
C TYR A 57 1.11 -12.83 -6.65
N GLU A 58 2.38 -12.80 -7.08
CA GLU A 58 2.76 -13.13 -8.45
C GLU A 58 2.37 -14.57 -8.83
N LYS A 59 2.52 -15.51 -7.88
CA LYS A 59 2.04 -16.89 -8.07
C LYS A 59 0.52 -16.96 -8.11
N LEU A 60 -0.18 -16.24 -7.24
CA LEU A 60 -1.65 -16.16 -7.22
C LEU A 60 -2.21 -15.61 -8.53
N VAL A 61 -1.61 -14.57 -9.10
CA VAL A 61 -1.99 -14.02 -10.41
C VAL A 61 -1.84 -15.06 -11.53
N LYS A 62 -0.82 -15.94 -11.47
CA LYS A 62 -0.67 -17.04 -12.45
C LYS A 62 -1.72 -18.11 -12.27
N LEU A 63 -2.13 -18.40 -11.04
CA LEU A 63 -3.17 -19.39 -10.73
C LEU A 63 -4.58 -18.87 -11.06
N GLN A 64 -4.83 -17.59 -10.85
CA GLN A 64 -6.12 -16.94 -11.02
C GLN A 64 -5.96 -15.60 -11.79
N PRO A 65 -5.67 -15.63 -13.11
CA PRO A 65 -5.30 -14.44 -13.87
C PRO A 65 -6.43 -13.39 -14.01
N ASN A 66 -7.69 -13.83 -13.90
CA ASN A 66 -8.86 -12.98 -14.06
C ASN A 66 -9.42 -12.48 -12.71
N GLU A 67 -8.77 -12.79 -11.60
CA GLU A 67 -9.20 -12.35 -10.28
C GLU A 67 -8.69 -10.92 -10.01
N ILE A 68 -9.61 -9.95 -10.09
CA ILE A 68 -9.32 -8.53 -9.97
C ILE A 68 -8.66 -8.21 -8.63
N GLU A 69 -9.18 -8.77 -7.54
CA GLU A 69 -8.68 -8.51 -6.19
C GLU A 69 -7.22 -8.93 -6.01
N ILE A 70 -6.86 -10.11 -6.54
CA ILE A 70 -5.48 -10.61 -6.46
C ILE A 70 -4.53 -9.68 -7.21
N ARG A 71 -4.92 -9.26 -8.42
CA ARG A 71 -4.11 -8.38 -9.24
C ARG A 71 -4.00 -6.97 -8.65
N ALA A 72 -5.10 -6.44 -8.17
CA ALA A 72 -5.12 -5.12 -7.53
C ALA A 72 -4.29 -5.10 -6.23
N PHE A 73 -4.34 -6.18 -5.44
CA PHE A 73 -3.51 -6.28 -4.24
C PHE A 73 -2.02 -6.43 -4.57
N LEU A 74 -1.67 -7.16 -5.64
CA LEU A 74 -0.29 -7.19 -6.14
C LEU A 74 0.19 -5.80 -6.55
N GLY A 75 -0.64 -5.04 -7.27
CA GLY A 75 -0.37 -3.64 -7.59
C GLY A 75 -0.14 -2.79 -6.35
N TYR A 76 -0.96 -2.98 -5.30
CA TYR A 76 -0.78 -2.31 -4.03
C TYR A 76 0.54 -2.70 -3.31
N LEU A 77 0.93 -3.95 -3.31
CA LEU A 77 2.21 -4.39 -2.74
C LEU A 77 3.40 -3.76 -3.47
N TYR A 78 3.36 -3.67 -4.79
CA TYR A 78 4.36 -2.96 -5.58
C TYR A 78 4.37 -1.45 -5.27
N TYR A 79 3.20 -0.83 -5.10
CA TYR A 79 3.09 0.57 -4.67
C TYR A 79 3.74 0.81 -3.29
N GLU A 80 3.47 -0.07 -2.32
CA GLU A 80 4.11 -0.06 -0.99
C GLU A 80 5.64 -0.22 -1.06
N ASN A 81 6.12 -0.99 -2.04
CA ASN A 81 7.54 -1.30 -2.27
C ASN A 81 8.25 -0.28 -3.17
N GLU A 82 7.57 0.82 -3.53
CA GLU A 82 8.08 1.88 -4.40
C GLU A 82 8.36 1.45 -5.86
N GLU A 83 7.87 0.29 -6.28
CA GLU A 83 7.98 -0.23 -7.65
C GLU A 83 6.82 0.30 -8.50
N LEU A 84 6.83 1.62 -8.76
CA LEU A 84 5.68 2.36 -9.31
C LEU A 84 5.25 1.87 -10.70
N GLU A 85 6.19 1.45 -11.56
CA GLU A 85 5.90 0.94 -12.90
C GLU A 85 5.09 -0.37 -12.84
N LYS A 86 5.51 -1.28 -11.97
CA LYS A 86 4.80 -2.56 -11.78
C LYS A 86 3.45 -2.35 -11.09
N ALA A 87 3.37 -1.39 -10.16
CA ALA A 87 2.12 -1.02 -9.54
C ALA A 87 1.11 -0.50 -10.57
N GLU A 88 1.53 0.48 -11.41
CA GLU A 88 0.73 1.03 -12.50
C GLU A 88 0.24 -0.07 -13.45
N GLU A 89 1.14 -0.96 -13.90
CA GLU A 89 0.79 -2.07 -14.80
C GLU A 89 -0.28 -2.98 -14.20
N ASN A 90 -0.14 -3.35 -12.92
CA ASN A 90 -1.09 -4.25 -12.27
C ASN A 90 -2.45 -3.58 -12.00
N PHE A 91 -2.47 -2.30 -11.64
CA PHE A 91 -3.72 -1.55 -11.46
C PHE A 91 -4.46 -1.36 -12.78
N ASN A 92 -3.76 -1.00 -13.87
CA ASN A 92 -4.38 -0.90 -15.19
C ASN A 92 -4.97 -2.25 -15.63
N LYS A 93 -4.23 -3.35 -15.48
CA LYS A 93 -4.75 -4.69 -15.79
C LYS A 93 -5.93 -5.10 -14.89
N ALA A 94 -6.01 -4.61 -13.66
CA ALA A 94 -7.16 -4.84 -12.80
C ALA A 94 -8.39 -4.07 -13.30
N LEU A 95 -8.22 -2.83 -13.74
CA LEU A 95 -9.29 -2.01 -14.34
C LEU A 95 -9.76 -2.58 -15.66
N ASP A 96 -8.88 -3.08 -16.54
CA ASP A 96 -9.23 -3.69 -17.82
C ASP A 96 -10.17 -4.90 -17.68
N VAL A 97 -10.05 -5.65 -16.59
CA VAL A 97 -10.86 -6.84 -16.31
C VAL A 97 -12.08 -6.51 -15.47
N SER A 98 -12.07 -5.38 -14.76
CA SER A 98 -13.16 -4.96 -13.89
C SER A 98 -14.41 -4.61 -14.71
N THR A 99 -15.57 -5.11 -14.27
CA THR A 99 -16.89 -4.71 -14.77
C THR A 99 -17.54 -3.67 -13.88
N LYS A 100 -16.86 -3.21 -12.85
CA LYS A 100 -17.32 -2.23 -11.85
C LYS A 100 -16.36 -1.06 -11.77
N ASP A 101 -16.89 0.05 -11.34
CA ASP A 101 -16.07 1.21 -10.99
C ASP A 101 -15.18 0.88 -9.77
N GLU A 102 -13.91 1.18 -9.88
CA GLU A 102 -12.89 0.91 -8.84
C GLU A 102 -12.21 2.22 -8.41
N PRO A 103 -12.94 3.13 -7.73
CA PRO A 103 -12.44 4.47 -7.41
C PRO A 103 -11.19 4.45 -6.55
N PHE A 104 -11.02 3.43 -5.70
CA PHE A 104 -9.81 3.27 -4.89
C PHE A 104 -8.58 2.95 -5.75
N ILE A 105 -8.72 2.16 -6.82
CA ILE A 105 -7.62 1.90 -7.77
C ILE A 105 -7.27 3.19 -8.51
N LEU A 106 -8.27 3.97 -8.94
CA LEU A 106 -8.07 5.27 -9.59
C LEU A 106 -7.32 6.23 -8.67
N PHE A 107 -7.69 6.31 -7.40
CA PHE A 107 -6.97 7.11 -6.41
C PHE A 107 -5.48 6.69 -6.29
N LEU A 108 -5.18 5.38 -6.23
CA LEU A 108 -3.81 4.88 -6.16
C LEU A 108 -3.03 5.16 -7.45
N LEU A 109 -3.66 5.06 -8.62
CA LEU A 109 -3.06 5.47 -9.90
C LEU A 109 -2.77 6.97 -9.93
N GLY A 110 -3.68 7.81 -9.43
CA GLY A 110 -3.45 9.24 -9.27
C GLY A 110 -2.21 9.54 -8.42
N ASN A 111 -2.06 8.82 -7.30
CA ASN A 111 -0.87 8.92 -6.45
C ASN A 111 0.42 8.49 -7.19
N ILE A 112 0.36 7.42 -7.99
CA ILE A 112 1.49 6.96 -8.81
C ILE A 112 1.85 8.03 -9.85
N TYR A 113 0.89 8.53 -10.61
CA TYR A 113 1.12 9.54 -11.64
C TYR A 113 1.66 10.85 -11.05
N SER A 114 1.13 11.29 -9.93
CA SER A 114 1.64 12.46 -9.20
C SER A 114 3.12 12.30 -8.82
N ARG A 115 3.50 11.12 -8.28
CA ARG A 115 4.90 10.81 -7.91
C ARG A 115 5.81 10.69 -9.12
N LYS A 116 5.29 10.32 -10.30
CA LYS A 116 6.01 10.28 -11.59
C LYS A 116 6.06 11.65 -12.29
N GLY A 117 5.48 12.70 -11.70
CA GLY A 117 5.40 14.04 -12.26
C GLY A 117 4.42 14.18 -13.43
N LYS A 118 3.57 13.19 -13.66
CA LYS A 118 2.49 13.18 -14.65
C LYS A 118 1.24 13.83 -14.07
N ILE A 119 1.28 15.16 -13.93
CA ILE A 119 0.27 15.91 -13.16
C ILE A 119 -1.11 15.89 -13.82
N SER A 120 -1.20 15.91 -15.16
CA SER A 120 -2.47 15.85 -15.87
C SER A 120 -3.17 14.51 -15.65
N GLU A 121 -2.44 13.41 -15.87
CA GLU A 121 -2.97 12.05 -15.67
C GLU A 121 -3.34 11.78 -14.21
N ALA A 122 -2.59 12.37 -13.27
CA ALA A 122 -2.94 12.30 -11.84
C ALA A 122 -4.28 13.01 -11.57
N GLY A 123 -4.47 14.21 -12.14
CA GLY A 123 -5.71 14.97 -12.04
C GLY A 123 -6.90 14.19 -12.59
N ASP A 124 -6.77 13.65 -13.81
CA ASP A 124 -7.83 12.85 -14.45
C ASP A 124 -8.25 11.65 -13.57
N CYS A 125 -7.29 10.96 -12.95
CA CYS A 125 -7.57 9.85 -12.05
C CYS A 125 -8.28 10.29 -10.77
N TYR A 126 -7.86 11.40 -10.16
CA TYR A 126 -8.50 11.93 -8.96
C TYR A 126 -9.91 12.45 -9.24
N ASP A 127 -10.10 13.18 -10.34
CA ASP A 127 -11.41 13.69 -10.74
C ASP A 127 -12.41 12.56 -10.98
N LEU A 128 -11.95 11.47 -11.62
CA LEU A 128 -12.78 10.30 -11.83
C LEU A 128 -13.09 9.57 -10.52
N ALA A 129 -12.12 9.44 -9.62
CA ALA A 129 -12.36 8.85 -8.29
C ALA A 129 -13.41 9.67 -7.50
N ILE A 130 -13.29 11.00 -7.50
CA ILE A 130 -14.25 11.91 -6.84
C ILE A 130 -15.64 11.81 -7.49
N PHE A 131 -15.70 11.75 -8.82
CA PHE A 131 -16.96 11.57 -9.55
C PHE A 131 -17.69 10.27 -9.14
N LEU A 132 -16.92 9.26 -8.72
CA LEU A 132 -17.42 7.99 -8.19
C LEU A 132 -17.61 8.01 -6.66
N ASP A 133 -17.81 9.18 -6.07
CA ASP A 133 -18.04 9.40 -4.63
C ASP A 133 -16.92 8.88 -3.71
N PHE A 134 -15.66 8.88 -4.19
CA PHE A 134 -14.53 8.44 -3.39
C PHE A 134 -14.02 9.54 -2.45
N ASP A 135 -13.95 9.24 -1.16
CA ASP A 135 -13.44 10.16 -0.14
C ASP A 135 -11.91 10.03 0.02
N MET A 136 -11.18 10.90 -0.69
CA MET A 136 -9.72 10.93 -0.63
C MET A 136 -9.20 11.36 0.74
N TYR A 137 -9.91 12.25 1.46
CA TYR A 137 -9.51 12.69 2.80
C TYR A 137 -9.52 11.52 3.77
N ILE A 138 -10.62 10.78 3.84
CA ILE A 138 -10.73 9.60 4.69
C ILE A 138 -9.68 8.55 4.32
N SER A 139 -9.43 8.33 3.04
CA SER A 139 -8.45 7.35 2.57
C SER A 139 -7.03 7.71 3.02
N HIS A 140 -6.63 8.98 2.96
CA HIS A 140 -5.35 9.42 3.50
C HIS A 140 -5.26 9.22 5.02
N ILE A 141 -6.33 9.51 5.77
CA ILE A 141 -6.39 9.26 7.21
C ILE A 141 -6.22 7.77 7.53
N ASP A 142 -6.89 6.89 6.79
CA ASP A 142 -6.82 5.45 7.00
C ASP A 142 -5.43 4.89 6.66
N PHE A 143 -4.79 5.37 5.58
CA PHE A 143 -3.39 5.05 5.29
C PHE A 143 -2.44 5.54 6.39
N ALA A 144 -2.63 6.76 6.87
CA ALA A 144 -1.79 7.31 7.94
C ALA A 144 -1.89 6.46 9.21
N ARG A 145 -3.09 6.11 9.64
CA ARG A 145 -3.33 5.22 10.80
C ARG A 145 -2.70 3.85 10.61
N LYS A 146 -2.83 3.28 9.42
CA LYS A 146 -2.19 2.04 9.04
C LYS A 146 -0.68 2.13 9.22
N TYR A 147 -0.04 3.15 8.64
CA TYR A 147 1.41 3.31 8.73
C TYR A 147 1.90 3.56 10.15
N GLU A 148 1.12 4.27 11.00
CA GLU A 148 1.43 4.38 12.42
C GLU A 148 1.44 3.00 13.11
N HIS A 149 0.41 2.18 12.91
CA HIS A 149 0.36 0.82 13.45
C HIS A 149 1.55 -0.04 13.00
N MET A 150 2.00 0.16 11.79
CA MET A 150 3.18 -0.52 11.26
C MET A 150 4.50 0.10 11.73
N GLY A 151 4.48 1.18 12.52
CA GLY A 151 5.68 1.93 12.93
C GLY A 151 6.42 2.61 11.76
N ARG A 152 5.74 2.83 10.63
CA ARG A 152 6.26 3.55 9.45
C ARG A 152 5.92 5.05 9.58
N HIS A 153 6.52 5.71 10.57
CA HIS A 153 6.13 7.07 10.98
C HIS A 153 6.31 8.11 9.88
N LYS A 154 7.32 7.96 9.02
CA LYS A 154 7.51 8.84 7.86
C LYS A 154 6.33 8.77 6.90
N LYS A 155 5.93 7.56 6.48
CA LYS A 155 4.78 7.38 5.58
C LYS A 155 3.49 7.86 6.24
N ALA A 156 3.30 7.60 7.54
CA ALA A 156 2.15 8.11 8.28
C ALA A 156 2.08 9.63 8.24
N LEU A 157 3.21 10.32 8.46
CA LEU A 157 3.29 11.78 8.41
C LEU A 157 2.97 12.32 7.01
N GLU A 158 3.47 11.68 5.96
CA GLU A 158 3.19 12.05 4.56
C GLU A 158 1.69 11.99 4.25
N GLU A 159 1.02 10.93 4.69
CA GLU A 159 -0.42 10.74 4.50
C GLU A 159 -1.26 11.72 5.33
N TYR A 160 -0.92 11.97 6.60
CA TYR A 160 -1.59 13.02 7.38
C TYR A 160 -1.43 14.40 6.74
N LYS A 161 -0.26 14.73 6.20
CA LYS A 161 -0.04 15.98 5.47
C LYS A 161 -0.82 16.02 4.15
N ALA A 162 -1.04 14.88 3.49
CA ALA A 162 -1.90 14.80 2.32
C ALA A 162 -3.37 15.07 2.67
N ALA A 163 -3.90 14.47 3.73
CA ALA A 163 -5.23 14.77 4.25
C ALA A 163 -5.39 16.25 4.62
N PHE A 164 -4.39 16.83 5.29
CA PHE A 164 -4.40 18.24 5.67
C PHE A 164 -4.44 19.19 4.47
N ARG A 165 -3.85 18.83 3.33
CA ARG A 165 -3.97 19.61 2.09
C ARG A 165 -5.38 19.62 1.52
N ILE A 166 -6.17 18.60 1.80
CA ILE A 166 -7.58 18.50 1.35
C ILE A 166 -8.49 19.29 2.29
N ASP A 167 -8.36 19.13 3.61
CA ASP A 167 -9.04 19.97 4.60
C ASP A 167 -8.08 20.50 5.66
N SER A 168 -7.68 21.76 5.47
CA SER A 168 -6.75 22.45 6.36
C SER A 168 -7.39 23.00 7.64
N ARG A 169 -8.68 22.79 7.85
CA ARG A 169 -9.43 23.28 9.03
C ARG A 169 -9.50 22.25 10.14
N ASP A 170 -9.06 21.01 9.90
CA ASP A 170 -9.06 19.97 10.91
C ASP A 170 -7.94 20.22 11.94
N GLU A 171 -8.30 20.83 13.07
CA GLU A 171 -7.38 21.14 14.17
C GLU A 171 -6.79 19.86 14.79
N GLY A 172 -7.58 18.79 14.90
CA GLY A 172 -7.11 17.51 15.44
C GLY A 172 -6.02 16.87 14.56
N LEU A 173 -6.12 17.09 13.24
CA LEU A 173 -5.11 16.64 12.29
C LEU A 173 -3.81 17.47 12.42
N ILE A 174 -3.90 18.76 12.65
CA ILE A 174 -2.74 19.61 12.91
C ILE A 174 -1.99 19.13 14.16
N GLU A 175 -2.72 18.93 15.27
CA GLU A 175 -2.14 18.41 16.51
C GLU A 175 -1.47 17.06 16.30
N LYS A 176 -2.08 16.17 15.50
CA LYS A 176 -1.54 14.86 15.19
C LYS A 176 -0.25 14.93 14.36
N ILE A 177 -0.18 15.82 13.39
CA ILE A 177 1.02 16.06 12.57
C ILE A 177 2.16 16.52 13.48
N HIS A 178 1.92 17.55 14.30
CA HIS A 178 2.93 18.07 15.25
C HIS A 178 3.40 17.00 16.21
N TYR A 179 2.48 16.20 16.78
CA TYR A 179 2.85 15.10 17.66
C TYR A 179 3.81 14.10 17.00
N ILE A 180 3.57 13.73 15.74
CA ILE A 180 4.43 12.78 15.02
C ILE A 180 5.79 13.42 14.70
N GLU A 181 5.80 14.67 14.28
CA GLU A 181 7.04 15.43 14.00
C GLU A 181 7.91 15.56 15.26
N ASP A 182 7.33 15.91 16.40
CA ASP A 182 8.05 16.07 17.66
C ASP A 182 8.58 14.73 18.19
N LYS A 183 7.74 13.70 18.15
CA LYS A 183 8.09 12.40 18.73
C LYS A 183 9.03 11.57 17.87
N TYR A 184 8.87 11.60 16.55
CA TYR A 184 9.57 10.73 15.62
C TYR A 184 10.46 11.46 14.62
N GLY A 185 10.57 12.78 14.69
CA GLY A 185 11.32 13.59 13.73
C GLY A 185 12.80 13.17 13.61
N ASN A 186 13.45 12.77 14.68
CA ASN A 186 14.82 12.26 14.65
C ASN A 186 14.91 10.94 13.89
N VAL A 187 13.97 10.00 14.11
CA VAL A 187 13.92 8.70 13.42
C VAL A 187 13.67 8.90 11.93
N ILE A 188 12.71 9.77 11.58
CA ILE A 188 12.38 10.13 10.19
C ILE A 188 13.59 10.73 9.47
N ASN A 189 14.36 11.59 10.16
CA ASN A 189 15.56 12.21 9.60
C ASN A 189 16.70 11.19 9.37
N GLU A 190 16.84 10.19 10.23
CA GLU A 190 17.82 9.10 10.04
C GLU A 190 17.43 8.19 8.87
N GLU A 191 16.16 7.87 8.70
CA GLU A 191 15.65 7.11 7.55
C GLU A 191 15.94 7.86 6.23
N ASN A 192 15.70 9.18 6.19
CA ASN A 192 16.01 10.01 5.04
C ASN A 192 17.50 10.01 4.68
N LYS A 193 18.40 10.04 5.68
CA LYS A 193 19.85 9.97 5.46
C LYS A 193 20.27 8.63 4.86
N LYS A 194 19.70 7.51 5.32
CA LYS A 194 19.98 6.17 4.78
C LYS A 194 19.56 6.05 3.33
N ILE A 195 18.36 6.52 2.97
CA ILE A 195 17.86 6.50 1.60
C ILE A 195 18.77 7.31 0.67
N ASN A 196 19.16 8.53 1.07
CA ASN A 196 20.04 9.39 0.28
C ASN A 196 21.44 8.81 0.12
N PHE A 197 21.96 8.08 1.11
CA PHE A 197 23.25 7.39 1.01
C PHE A 197 23.20 6.23 0.04
N THR A 198 22.11 5.47 0.05
CA THR A 198 21.92 4.32 -0.87
C THR A 198 21.74 4.80 -2.32
N ALA A 199 20.98 5.87 -2.55
CA ALA A 199 20.79 6.45 -3.88
C ALA A 199 22.10 6.97 -4.48
N LYS A 200 22.92 7.69 -3.69
CA LYS A 200 24.24 8.18 -4.13
C LYS A 200 25.22 7.07 -4.50
N ASN A 201 25.15 5.91 -3.83
CA ASN A 201 26.01 4.78 -4.13
C ASN A 201 25.53 3.96 -5.35
N ALA A 202 24.26 4.07 -5.72
CA ALA A 202 23.71 3.43 -6.92
C ALA A 202 24.06 4.19 -8.22
N GLU A 203 24.37 5.50 -8.14
CA GLU A 203 24.79 6.32 -9.28
C GLU A 203 26.29 6.20 -9.61
N VAL A 204 27.07 5.46 -8.81
CA VAL A 204 28.55 5.33 -8.94
C VAL A 204 28.96 3.97 -9.54
N ILE A 205 28.02 3.11 -9.93
CA ILE A 205 28.25 1.84 -10.60
C ILE A 205 27.69 1.91 -12.02
#